data_aca0dbbfee216d1466f74544d41f2368
#
_entry.id   aca0dbbfee216d1466f74544d41f2368
#
_cell.length_a   1.000
_cell.length_b   1.000
_cell.length_c   1.000
_cell.angle_alpha   90.00
_cell.angle_beta   90.00
_cell.angle_gamma   90.00
#
_symmetry.space_group_name_H-M   'P 1'
#
loop_
_entity.id
_entity.type
_entity.pdbx_description
1 polymer ?
#
loop_
_entity_poly.entity_id
_entity_poly.type
_entity_poly.pdbx_seq_one_letter_code
_entity_poly.pdbx_strand_id
1 'polypeptide(L)'
;MPGIVSVKTPPEAPPLRISVSEETNGRVDRSEPVIPKSNSPAPRRPPSPSPSTSRAKPSPDRSSGKKKSPPEKVVIDESSLDNPDLGPFLLKLARDTIASGEGPNKALDYALRAAKSFEKCAVDGEPSLDLAMSLHVVAAIYCSLARFEEAIPVLETAIKVPEVSKGADHALAAFSGYMQLGDTHSMLGQLDRSIECYKDGLKVQMEALGDTDPRVAETCRYLAEAHVQAMQFDAAENLCKKTLEIHRVHSPPASLEEAADRCLMALICEAKGDYEAALEHLVLASMAMIANAQENEVAAIDVSIGNIYLSLSRFDEAVFSYQKALTVFKSSKGDNHPSVASVFVRLADLYYKTGKLRESRSYCENALRIYAKPVPGTTAEEIACGLTEISAIYELFNEPEEALKLLLKAMKLLEDKPGQQSTIAGIEARMGVMFYMVGRYEEAHSSFENAVAKLRAGGERKSAFFGVVLNQMGLSSVQLFKIDEAAELFEEARRILEQECGPCHQDTLGVYSNLAATYDALGRVEDAIEILEYVLKLREEKLGTANPDFDDEKKRLAELLKEAGKSRNKKAKSLENLIDPSSKTTKKETSRKWSAFGFRS
;
A
#
# COMPACT_ATOMS: atom_id res chain seq x y z
N MET A 1 24.15 9.45 11.61
CA MET A 1 22.93 8.64 11.67
C MET A 1 21.98 9.24 10.68
N PRO A 2 21.62 8.59 9.55
CA PRO A 2 20.53 9.04 8.72
C PRO A 2 19.25 8.99 9.57
N GLY A 3 18.42 10.02 9.46
CA GLY A 3 17.17 10.08 10.17
C GLY A 3 16.31 8.93 9.71
N ILE A 4 16.02 8.02 10.62
CA ILE A 4 15.08 6.95 10.44
C ILE A 4 13.71 7.62 10.26
N VAL A 5 13.28 7.76 9.01
CA VAL A 5 11.85 7.75 8.72
C VAL A 5 11.48 6.30 9.00
N SER A 6 10.86 6.06 10.14
CA SER A 6 10.29 4.77 10.50
C SER A 6 9.26 4.45 9.42
N VAL A 7 9.68 3.71 8.40
CA VAL A 7 8.76 2.95 7.57
C VAL A 7 8.20 1.91 8.52
N LYS A 8 6.97 2.16 8.99
CA LYS A 8 6.22 1.18 9.75
C LYS A 8 6.08 -0.05 8.88
N THR A 9 6.73 -1.11 9.31
CA THR A 9 6.55 -2.47 8.78
C THR A 9 5.07 -2.78 8.59
N PRO A 10 4.73 -3.45 7.49
CA PRO A 10 3.39 -4.03 7.35
C PRO A 10 3.07 -4.92 8.56
N PRO A 11 1.82 -5.02 8.97
CA PRO A 11 1.45 -5.83 10.13
C PRO A 11 1.74 -7.32 9.84
N GLU A 12 2.54 -7.82 10.49
CA GLU A 12 3.01 -8.89 11.35
C GLU A 12 2.29 -10.21 11.38
N ALA A 13 3.05 -11.23 11.61
CA ALA A 13 2.72 -12.62 11.61
C ALA A 13 3.11 -13.44 12.87
N PRO A 14 2.46 -14.52 13.22
CA PRO A 14 2.37 -15.24 14.48
C PRO A 14 2.95 -16.66 14.64
N PRO A 15 2.98 -17.30 15.84
CA PRO A 15 3.79 -18.48 16.15
C PRO A 15 3.12 -19.86 16.05
N LEU A 16 3.94 -20.87 15.96
CA LEU A 16 3.71 -22.29 15.80
C LEU A 16 3.38 -23.07 17.05
N ARG A 17 2.65 -24.17 16.87
CA ARG A 17 2.46 -25.23 17.86
C ARG A 17 3.46 -26.35 17.67
N ILE A 18 4.08 -26.78 18.78
CA ILE A 18 4.64 -28.12 18.92
C ILE A 18 3.52 -29.00 19.47
N SER A 19 3.07 -29.99 18.68
CA SER A 19 2.21 -31.04 19.18
C SER A 19 3.08 -32.05 19.95
N VAL A 20 3.00 -32.00 21.28
CA VAL A 20 3.42 -33.15 22.10
C VAL A 20 2.21 -34.04 22.25
N SER A 21 2.26 -35.19 21.60
CA SER A 21 1.34 -36.30 21.84
C SER A 21 1.70 -36.97 23.16
N GLU A 22 0.90 -36.78 24.20
CA GLU A 22 0.84 -37.71 25.30
C GLU A 22 -0.57 -38.30 25.41
N GLU A 23 -0.64 -39.56 25.01
CA GLU A 23 -1.73 -40.47 25.42
C GLU A 23 -1.66 -40.72 26.91
N THR A 24 -2.68 -40.35 27.68
CA THR A 24 -3.07 -41.09 28.88
C THR A 24 -4.57 -41.02 29.08
N ASN A 25 -5.15 -42.22 29.10
CA ASN A 25 -6.49 -42.52 29.59
C ASN A 25 -6.72 -42.09 31.03
N GLY A 26 -7.87 -41.49 31.31
CA GLY A 26 -8.30 -41.23 32.69
C GLY A 26 -9.72 -40.66 32.75
N ARG A 27 -10.70 -41.55 32.83
CA ARG A 27 -12.08 -41.29 33.26
C ARG A 27 -12.06 -40.84 34.69
N VAL A 28 -12.79 -39.78 35.12
CA VAL A 28 -13.57 -39.68 36.38
C VAL A 28 -14.26 -38.30 36.44
N ASP A 29 -15.53 -38.33 36.43
CA ASP A 29 -16.57 -37.82 37.36
C ASP A 29 -16.83 -36.31 37.55
N ARG A 30 -18.13 -36.05 37.52
CA ARG A 30 -18.82 -34.79 37.78
C ARG A 30 -18.65 -34.35 39.25
N SER A 31 -18.40 -33.09 39.49
CA SER A 31 -19.04 -32.33 40.58
C SER A 31 -18.84 -30.84 40.41
N GLU A 32 -19.94 -30.09 40.36
CA GLU A 32 -20.00 -28.63 40.55
C GLU A 32 -19.52 -28.24 41.95
N PRO A 33 -18.99 -27.03 42.13
CA PRO A 33 -19.20 -26.30 43.36
C PRO A 33 -19.71 -24.87 43.16
N VAL A 34 -20.89 -24.64 43.62
CA VAL A 34 -21.43 -23.62 44.56
C VAL A 34 -20.61 -22.34 44.74
N ILE A 35 -21.27 -21.25 44.37
CA ILE A 35 -20.93 -19.84 44.65
C ILE A 35 -21.24 -19.49 46.14
N PRO A 36 -20.42 -18.77 46.83
CA PRO A 36 -20.85 -17.96 47.99
C PRO A 36 -20.91 -16.48 47.63
N LYS A 37 -22.08 -15.91 47.85
CA LYS A 37 -22.35 -14.47 47.92
C LYS A 37 -21.72 -13.88 49.17
N SER A 38 -21.08 -12.71 49.04
CA SER A 38 -20.87 -11.82 50.19
C SER A 38 -21.12 -10.36 49.81
N ASN A 39 -21.86 -9.71 50.71
CA ASN A 39 -22.43 -8.36 50.67
C ASN A 39 -21.38 -7.24 50.78
N SER A 40 -21.66 -6.18 50.06
CA SER A 40 -21.54 -4.72 50.29
C SER A 40 -20.73 -4.15 51.46
N PRO A 41 -20.29 -2.89 51.49
CA PRO A 41 -21.00 -1.69 51.01
C PRO A 41 -20.14 -0.62 50.29
N ALA A 42 -20.85 0.29 49.63
CA ALA A 42 -20.33 1.47 48.95
C ALA A 42 -19.79 2.56 49.91
N PRO A 43 -18.79 3.33 49.53
CA PRO A 43 -18.48 4.60 50.17
C PRO A 43 -19.00 5.81 49.38
N ARG A 44 -19.44 6.76 50.15
CA ARG A 44 -20.14 8.00 49.88
C ARG A 44 -19.31 9.02 49.04
N ARG A 45 -20.01 9.78 48.18
CA ARG A 45 -19.58 11.05 47.59
C ARG A 45 -19.36 12.13 48.65
N PRO A 46 -18.39 13.02 48.54
CA PRO A 46 -18.43 14.37 49.12
C PRO A 46 -18.95 15.43 48.12
N PRO A 47 -19.48 16.56 48.60
CA PRO A 47 -20.38 17.44 47.90
C PRO A 47 -19.70 18.55 47.15
N SER A 48 -20.42 19.05 46.11
CA SER A 48 -20.13 20.26 45.36
C SER A 48 -20.30 21.54 46.21
N PRO A 49 -19.56 22.61 45.97
CA PRO A 49 -19.97 23.93 46.35
C PRO A 49 -20.51 24.72 45.14
N SER A 50 -21.67 25.35 45.37
CA SER A 50 -22.35 26.31 44.53
C SER A 50 -21.86 27.76 44.74
N PRO A 51 -22.28 28.74 43.93
CA PRO A 51 -21.52 29.93 43.59
C PRO A 51 -21.86 31.16 44.41
N SER A 52 -20.96 32.13 44.47
CA SER A 52 -21.30 33.50 44.94
C SER A 52 -20.62 34.55 44.06
N THR A 53 -21.40 35.24 43.36
CA THR A 53 -21.68 36.66 43.09
C THR A 53 -20.63 37.72 43.39
N SER A 54 -20.43 38.55 42.36
CA SER A 54 -20.46 40.03 42.30
C SER A 54 -19.16 40.84 42.42
N ARG A 55 -18.97 41.55 41.31
CA ARG A 55 -18.76 43.04 41.19
C ARG A 55 -17.49 43.68 41.75
N ALA A 56 -16.63 44.20 40.85
CA ALA A 56 -16.44 45.64 40.63
C ALA A 56 -15.23 45.89 39.70
N LYS A 57 -15.44 46.74 38.70
CA LYS A 57 -14.38 47.48 37.97
C LYS A 57 -13.82 48.57 38.86
N PRO A 58 -12.53 48.95 38.66
CA PRO A 58 -12.23 50.26 38.12
C PRO A 58 -11.12 50.29 37.07
N SER A 59 -11.21 51.20 36.13
CA SER A 59 -10.16 51.69 35.22
C SER A 59 -9.66 53.04 35.77
N PRO A 60 -8.73 53.69 35.08
CA PRO A 60 -7.44 53.30 34.49
C PRO A 60 -6.29 54.13 35.07
N ASP A 61 -5.09 53.65 35.00
CA ASP A 61 -3.96 54.59 35.07
C ASP A 61 -2.88 54.28 34.02
N ARG A 62 -2.40 55.37 33.41
CA ARG A 62 -1.44 55.39 32.32
C ARG A 62 -0.03 55.17 32.87
N SER A 63 0.71 54.21 32.35
CA SER A 63 2.17 54.28 32.34
C SER A 63 2.72 53.71 31.03
N SER A 64 3.59 54.49 30.46
CA SER A 64 4.29 54.34 29.19
C SER A 64 5.04 53.03 29.07
N GLY A 65 4.51 52.08 28.27
CA GLY A 65 5.21 50.89 27.83
C GLY A 65 5.88 51.15 26.48
N LYS A 66 7.20 51.10 26.44
CA LYS A 66 8.01 51.08 25.22
C LYS A 66 7.50 50.01 24.26
N LYS A 67 7.10 50.41 23.05
CA LYS A 67 6.89 49.52 21.91
C LYS A 67 8.17 48.73 21.69
N LYS A 68 8.16 47.42 21.92
CA LYS A 68 9.13 46.50 21.31
C LYS A 68 8.86 46.50 19.81
N SER A 69 9.83 47.01 19.07
CA SER A 69 9.92 46.84 17.63
C SER A 69 9.88 45.34 17.29
N PRO A 70 9.27 44.93 16.14
CA PRO A 70 9.36 43.57 15.66
C PRO A 70 10.85 43.21 15.47
N PRO A 71 11.25 41.93 15.65
CA PRO A 71 12.62 41.53 15.45
C PRO A 71 13.03 41.90 14.02
N GLU A 72 14.08 42.72 13.91
CA GLU A 72 14.73 43.03 12.65
C GLU A 72 15.02 41.72 11.95
N LYS A 73 14.55 41.58 10.69
CA LYS A 73 15.08 40.60 9.77
C LYS A 73 16.58 40.88 9.68
N VAL A 74 17.37 40.01 10.28
CA VAL A 74 18.83 40.01 10.10
C VAL A 74 19.04 39.65 8.62
N VAL A 75 19.13 40.68 7.79
CA VAL A 75 19.66 40.57 6.43
C VAL A 75 21.15 40.34 6.62
N ILE A 76 21.55 39.06 6.66
CA ILE A 76 22.97 38.71 6.63
C ILE A 76 23.41 39.02 5.21
N ASP A 77 24.31 39.96 5.08
CA ASP A 77 24.93 40.36 3.82
C ASP A 77 25.63 39.16 3.17
N GLU A 78 25.50 38.97 1.86
CA GLU A 78 26.15 37.89 1.12
C GLU A 78 27.69 37.86 1.28
N SER A 79 28.27 39.00 1.65
CA SER A 79 29.70 39.14 1.99
C SER A 79 30.10 38.39 3.27
N SER A 80 29.17 38.01 4.14
CA SER A 80 29.48 37.26 5.37
C SER A 80 29.54 35.75 5.19
N LEU A 81 29.13 35.24 4.03
CA LEU A 81 29.14 33.78 3.72
C LEU A 81 30.55 33.20 3.51
N ASP A 82 31.55 34.03 3.41
CA ASP A 82 32.97 33.63 3.24
C ASP A 82 33.65 33.25 4.58
N ASN A 83 32.91 33.34 5.70
CA ASN A 83 33.41 32.92 7.01
C ASN A 83 33.26 31.39 7.17
N PRO A 84 34.36 30.63 7.35
CA PRO A 84 34.33 29.18 7.48
C PRO A 84 33.56 28.66 8.70
N ASP A 85 33.45 29.46 9.76
CA ASP A 85 32.66 29.10 10.96
C ASP A 85 31.16 29.25 10.78
N LEU A 86 30.72 29.98 9.77
CA LEU A 86 29.30 30.28 9.55
C LEU A 86 28.51 29.05 9.06
N GLY A 87 29.08 28.25 8.17
CA GLY A 87 28.44 27.02 7.64
C GLY A 87 28.07 26.05 8.76
N PRO A 88 29.02 25.60 9.60
CA PRO A 88 28.74 24.71 10.72
C PRO A 88 27.72 25.30 11.72
N PHE A 89 27.80 26.59 12.02
CA PHE A 89 26.87 27.28 12.92
C PHE A 89 25.43 27.26 12.37
N LEU A 90 25.24 27.64 11.10
CA LEU A 90 23.92 27.66 10.46
C LEU A 90 23.34 26.24 10.32
N LEU A 91 24.16 25.23 10.02
CA LEU A 91 23.73 23.85 9.93
C LEU A 91 23.24 23.32 11.29
N LYS A 92 23.97 23.67 12.37
CA LYS A 92 23.53 23.36 13.74
C LYS A 92 22.20 24.05 14.05
N LEU A 93 22.07 25.34 13.73
CA LEU A 93 20.86 26.11 13.97
C LEU A 93 19.65 25.54 13.19
N ALA A 94 19.85 25.06 11.96
CA ALA A 94 18.83 24.36 11.19
C ALA A 94 18.35 23.10 11.90
N ARG A 95 19.28 22.25 12.38
CA ARG A 95 18.94 21.04 13.13
C ARG A 95 18.21 21.33 14.45
N ASP A 96 18.69 22.33 15.20
CA ASP A 96 18.06 22.74 16.46
C ASP A 96 16.63 23.29 16.23
N THR A 97 16.43 24.04 15.13
CA THR A 97 15.11 24.57 14.75
C THR A 97 14.13 23.45 14.39
N ILE A 98 14.58 22.37 13.72
CA ILE A 98 13.75 21.19 13.45
C ILE A 98 13.42 20.48 14.76
N ALA A 99 14.42 20.26 15.62
CA ALA A 99 14.25 19.53 16.87
C ALA A 99 13.30 20.25 17.85
N SER A 100 13.28 21.61 17.82
CA SER A 100 12.36 22.41 18.63
C SER A 100 10.94 22.50 18.08
N GLY A 101 10.70 22.02 16.85
CA GLY A 101 9.41 22.16 16.17
C GLY A 101 9.10 23.60 15.70
N GLU A 102 10.09 24.49 15.73
CA GLU A 102 9.96 25.87 15.25
C GLU A 102 10.06 25.92 13.72
N GLY A 103 8.93 26.01 13.04
CA GLY A 103 8.77 26.37 11.62
C GLY A 103 9.80 25.78 10.63
N PRO A 104 9.51 24.68 9.90
CA PRO A 104 10.46 24.01 9.03
C PRO A 104 10.99 24.87 7.88
N ASN A 105 10.24 25.89 7.44
CA ASN A 105 10.72 26.85 6.44
C ASN A 105 11.89 27.72 6.94
N LYS A 106 11.94 28.01 8.25
CA LYS A 106 13.04 28.74 8.85
C LYS A 106 14.31 27.86 8.94
N ALA A 107 14.12 26.59 9.27
CA ALA A 107 15.19 25.60 9.24
C ALA A 107 15.77 25.44 7.82
N LEU A 108 14.91 25.43 6.80
CA LEU A 108 15.32 25.39 5.39
C LEU A 108 16.18 26.58 5.00
N ASP A 109 15.80 27.81 5.40
CA ASP A 109 16.61 29.00 5.12
C ASP A 109 18.01 28.89 5.73
N TYR A 110 18.11 28.43 6.98
CA TYR A 110 19.42 28.22 7.62
C TYR A 110 20.25 27.14 6.92
N ALA A 111 19.62 26.02 6.53
CA ALA A 111 20.31 24.93 5.86
C ALA A 111 20.80 25.31 4.45
N LEU A 112 20.00 26.04 3.67
CA LEU A 112 20.40 26.55 2.35
C LEU A 112 21.56 27.55 2.45
N ARG A 113 21.56 28.38 3.47
CA ARG A 113 22.64 29.34 3.71
C ARG A 113 23.90 28.64 4.21
N ALA A 114 23.77 27.57 5.00
CA ALA A 114 24.90 26.73 5.39
C ALA A 114 25.57 26.09 4.16
N ALA A 115 24.77 25.51 3.25
CA ALA A 115 25.28 24.90 2.02
C ALA A 115 26.03 25.93 1.14
N LYS A 116 25.48 27.13 0.96
CA LYS A 116 26.16 28.23 0.23
C LYS A 116 27.46 28.67 0.91
N SER A 117 27.52 28.68 2.24
CA SER A 117 28.75 29.00 2.96
C SER A 117 29.83 27.94 2.76
N PHE A 118 29.47 26.65 2.85
CA PHE A 118 30.41 25.55 2.57
C PHE A 118 30.90 25.56 1.12
N GLU A 119 30.02 25.90 0.15
CA GLU A 119 30.40 26.03 -1.25
C GLU A 119 31.42 27.17 -1.49
N LYS A 120 31.20 28.34 -0.86
CA LYS A 120 32.10 29.47 -0.96
C LYS A 120 33.44 29.28 -0.24
N CYS A 121 33.44 28.54 0.88
CA CYS A 121 34.62 28.25 1.68
C CYS A 121 35.41 27.01 1.18
N ALA A 122 35.09 26.48 0.01
CA ALA A 122 35.78 25.33 -0.57
C ALA A 122 37.28 25.69 -0.79
N VAL A 123 38.17 24.88 -0.20
CA VAL A 123 39.60 25.05 -0.33
C VAL A 123 40.07 24.54 -1.70
N ASP A 124 40.86 25.33 -2.42
CA ASP A 124 41.31 25.04 -3.78
C ASP A 124 40.21 24.77 -4.81
N GLY A 125 38.98 25.18 -4.51
CA GLY A 125 37.79 24.95 -5.38
C GLY A 125 37.23 23.52 -5.31
N GLU A 126 37.79 22.65 -4.44
CA GLU A 126 37.25 21.31 -4.22
C GLU A 126 36.14 21.30 -3.15
N PRO A 127 34.97 20.76 -3.46
CA PRO A 127 33.84 20.69 -2.51
C PRO A 127 34.16 19.71 -1.36
N SER A 128 33.86 20.13 -0.14
CA SER A 128 34.12 19.33 1.07
C SER A 128 32.96 18.34 1.36
N LEU A 129 33.24 17.30 2.16
CA LEU A 129 32.19 16.41 2.68
C LEU A 129 31.15 17.16 3.51
N ASP A 130 31.51 18.29 4.15
CA ASP A 130 30.57 19.13 4.88
C ASP A 130 29.52 19.75 3.96
N LEU A 131 29.88 20.07 2.72
CA LEU A 131 28.92 20.51 1.71
C LEU A 131 27.94 19.37 1.40
N ALA A 132 28.41 18.14 1.14
CA ALA A 132 27.55 16.99 0.90
C ALA A 132 26.59 16.76 2.07
N MET A 133 27.09 16.77 3.30
CA MET A 133 26.28 16.60 4.52
C MET A 133 25.26 17.73 4.71
N SER A 134 25.59 18.97 4.35
CA SER A 134 24.67 20.08 4.41
C SER A 134 23.54 19.95 3.37
N LEU A 135 23.86 19.47 2.16
CA LEU A 135 22.87 19.19 1.11
C LEU A 135 21.93 18.05 1.52
N HIS A 136 22.43 17.00 2.19
CA HIS A 136 21.57 15.95 2.75
C HIS A 136 20.57 16.51 3.78
N VAL A 137 20.99 17.46 4.62
CA VAL A 137 20.08 18.12 5.57
C VAL A 137 19.03 18.98 4.85
N VAL A 138 19.44 19.72 3.80
CA VAL A 138 18.52 20.51 2.97
C VAL A 138 17.45 19.61 2.36
N ALA A 139 17.86 18.49 1.75
CA ALA A 139 16.95 17.53 1.15
C ALA A 139 16.00 16.91 2.18
N ALA A 140 16.52 16.52 3.36
CA ALA A 140 15.68 15.99 4.44
C ALA A 140 14.61 17.00 4.90
N ILE A 141 14.94 18.30 4.92
CA ILE A 141 13.96 19.34 5.24
C ILE A 141 12.92 19.47 4.11
N TYR A 142 13.34 19.45 2.84
CA TYR A 142 12.41 19.44 1.71
C TYR A 142 11.44 18.24 1.80
N CYS A 143 11.95 17.03 2.08
CA CYS A 143 11.13 15.84 2.26
C CYS A 143 10.15 15.99 3.44
N SER A 144 10.58 16.58 4.56
CA SER A 144 9.69 16.85 5.72
C SER A 144 8.58 17.86 5.42
N LEU A 145 8.81 18.72 4.42
CA LEU A 145 7.84 19.68 3.89
C LEU A 145 6.99 19.10 2.74
N ALA A 146 7.17 17.82 2.41
CA ALA A 146 6.57 17.14 1.25
C ALA A 146 6.93 17.78 -0.11
N ARG A 147 8.05 18.50 -0.19
CA ARG A 147 8.58 19.13 -1.38
C ARG A 147 9.59 18.21 -2.06
N PHE A 148 9.14 17.00 -2.44
CA PHE A 148 10.02 15.92 -2.93
C PHE A 148 10.72 16.28 -4.25
N GLU A 149 10.03 16.97 -5.16
CA GLU A 149 10.60 17.37 -6.44
C GLU A 149 11.76 18.36 -6.30
N GLU A 150 11.77 19.14 -5.22
CA GLU A 150 12.87 20.06 -4.91
C GLU A 150 14.01 19.37 -4.16
N ALA A 151 13.73 18.28 -3.46
CA ALA A 151 14.76 17.45 -2.81
C ALA A 151 15.63 16.70 -3.82
N ILE A 152 15.04 16.18 -4.91
CA ILE A 152 15.74 15.37 -5.92
C ILE A 152 17.00 16.05 -6.47
N PRO A 153 16.96 17.27 -7.06
CA PRO A 153 18.15 17.91 -7.63
C PRO A 153 19.21 18.24 -6.56
N VAL A 154 18.80 18.47 -5.31
CA VAL A 154 19.71 18.69 -4.19
C VAL A 154 20.45 17.39 -3.86
N LEU A 155 19.76 16.25 -3.83
CA LEU A 155 20.37 14.93 -3.58
C LEU A 155 21.25 14.48 -4.74
N GLU A 156 20.85 14.71 -5.98
CA GLU A 156 21.70 14.44 -7.16
C GLU A 156 23.02 15.24 -7.12
N THR A 157 22.96 16.45 -6.58
CA THR A 157 24.16 17.25 -6.35
C THR A 157 24.97 16.70 -5.19
N ALA A 158 24.34 16.35 -4.06
CA ALA A 158 24.97 15.81 -2.88
C ALA A 158 25.74 14.51 -3.16
N ILE A 159 25.22 13.64 -4.05
CA ILE A 159 25.87 12.39 -4.48
C ILE A 159 27.13 12.64 -5.31
N LYS A 160 27.19 13.72 -6.08
CA LYS A 160 28.32 14.06 -6.95
C LYS A 160 29.48 14.76 -6.23
N VAL A 161 29.21 15.33 -5.05
CA VAL A 161 30.23 16.05 -4.25
C VAL A 161 31.31 15.10 -3.70
N PRO A 162 30.99 13.94 -3.11
CA PRO A 162 32.01 13.02 -2.61
C PRO A 162 32.75 12.29 -3.74
N GLU A 163 34.07 12.25 -3.69
CA GLU A 163 34.86 11.42 -4.58
C GLU A 163 35.11 10.05 -3.95
N VAL A 164 34.44 9.03 -4.37
CA VAL A 164 34.51 7.67 -3.80
C VAL A 164 35.95 7.13 -3.73
N SER A 165 36.80 7.54 -4.68
CA SER A 165 38.24 7.17 -4.70
C SER A 165 39.07 7.74 -3.54
N LYS A 166 38.56 8.78 -2.84
CA LYS A 166 39.26 9.41 -1.69
C LYS A 166 39.09 8.64 -0.37
N GLY A 167 38.34 7.54 -0.36
CA GLY A 167 38.24 6.65 0.80
C GLY A 167 36.81 6.39 1.30
N ALA A 168 36.71 5.61 2.39
CA ALA A 168 35.45 5.12 2.90
C ALA A 168 34.45 6.23 3.32
N ASP A 169 34.95 7.33 3.89
CA ASP A 169 34.08 8.44 4.32
C ASP A 169 33.37 9.10 3.12
N HIS A 170 34.07 9.27 2.00
CA HIS A 170 33.49 9.77 0.75
C HIS A 170 32.49 8.79 0.16
N ALA A 171 32.81 7.49 0.16
CA ALA A 171 31.91 6.45 -0.30
C ALA A 171 30.63 6.40 0.55
N LEU A 172 30.74 6.47 1.88
CA LEU A 172 29.58 6.47 2.77
C LEU A 172 28.73 7.75 2.67
N ALA A 173 29.36 8.89 2.35
CA ALA A 173 28.62 10.12 2.08
C ALA A 173 27.80 10.00 0.78
N ALA A 174 28.39 9.46 -0.29
CA ALA A 174 27.68 9.18 -1.55
C ALA A 174 26.56 8.15 -1.33
N PHE A 175 26.84 7.05 -0.61
CA PHE A 175 25.86 6.05 -0.21
C PHE A 175 24.64 6.67 0.50
N SER A 176 24.87 7.55 1.48
CA SER A 176 23.78 8.24 2.19
C SER A 176 22.91 9.07 1.25
N GLY A 177 23.51 9.69 0.24
CA GLY A 177 22.79 10.43 -0.80
C GLY A 177 21.91 9.52 -1.67
N TYR A 178 22.44 8.38 -2.12
CA TYR A 178 21.68 7.38 -2.88
C TYR A 178 20.50 6.83 -2.09
N MET A 179 20.68 6.52 -0.81
CA MET A 179 19.60 6.03 0.05
C MET A 179 18.49 7.08 0.19
N GLN A 180 18.84 8.34 0.50
CA GLN A 180 17.85 9.42 0.61
C GLN A 180 17.14 9.71 -0.72
N LEU A 181 17.84 9.61 -1.85
CA LEU A 181 17.25 9.77 -3.17
C LEU A 181 16.27 8.63 -3.47
N GLY A 182 16.63 7.39 -3.11
CA GLY A 182 15.75 6.23 -3.19
C GLY A 182 14.49 6.40 -2.35
N ASP A 183 14.62 6.84 -1.09
CA ASP A 183 13.49 7.16 -0.20
C ASP A 183 12.58 8.23 -0.82
N THR A 184 13.19 9.28 -1.41
CA THR A 184 12.44 10.38 -2.04
C THR A 184 11.62 9.89 -3.24
N HIS A 185 12.22 9.04 -4.09
CA HIS A 185 11.51 8.42 -5.21
C HIS A 185 10.41 7.44 -4.74
N SER A 186 10.65 6.69 -3.67
CA SER A 186 9.64 5.82 -3.05
C SER A 186 8.44 6.63 -2.55
N MET A 187 8.68 7.77 -1.89
CA MET A 187 7.61 8.68 -1.44
C MET A 187 6.79 9.29 -2.58
N LEU A 188 7.38 9.38 -3.77
CA LEU A 188 6.68 9.80 -4.99
C LEU A 188 5.99 8.65 -5.73
N GLY A 189 6.09 7.39 -5.22
CA GLY A 189 5.58 6.20 -5.88
C GLY A 189 6.42 5.73 -7.08
N GLN A 190 7.60 6.30 -7.29
CA GLN A 190 8.51 5.97 -8.41
C GLN A 190 9.41 4.78 -8.02
N LEU A 191 8.80 3.61 -7.82
CA LEU A 191 9.48 2.43 -7.26
C LEU A 191 10.70 1.97 -8.09
N ASP A 192 10.62 1.99 -9.42
CA ASP A 192 11.74 1.59 -10.28
C ASP A 192 12.97 2.47 -10.05
N ARG A 193 12.78 3.79 -9.96
CA ARG A 193 13.88 4.74 -9.68
C ARG A 193 14.41 4.59 -8.26
N SER A 194 13.53 4.34 -7.31
CA SER A 194 13.91 4.05 -5.91
C SER A 194 14.83 2.84 -5.85
N ILE A 195 14.46 1.75 -6.51
CA ILE A 195 15.24 0.51 -6.60
C ILE A 195 16.60 0.76 -7.27
N GLU A 196 16.66 1.54 -8.35
CA GLU A 196 17.93 1.90 -9.00
C GLU A 196 18.86 2.66 -8.05
N CYS A 197 18.34 3.67 -7.34
CA CYS A 197 19.12 4.41 -6.35
C CYS A 197 19.63 3.51 -5.23
N TYR A 198 18.82 2.63 -4.68
CA TYR A 198 19.25 1.69 -3.64
C TYR A 198 20.32 0.71 -4.15
N LYS A 199 20.21 0.25 -5.40
CA LYS A 199 21.24 -0.61 -6.04
C LYS A 199 22.57 0.10 -6.19
N ASP A 200 22.57 1.35 -6.64
CA ASP A 200 23.77 2.15 -6.77
C ASP A 200 24.40 2.44 -5.39
N GLY A 201 23.57 2.78 -4.40
CA GLY A 201 24.02 2.95 -3.02
C GLY A 201 24.63 1.67 -2.45
N LEU A 202 23.97 0.52 -2.63
CA LEU A 202 24.46 -0.78 -2.18
C LEU A 202 25.81 -1.11 -2.82
N LYS A 203 25.98 -0.85 -4.11
CA LYS A 203 27.24 -1.08 -4.82
C LYS A 203 28.38 -0.26 -4.21
N VAL A 204 28.18 1.04 -4.00
CA VAL A 204 29.16 1.93 -3.38
C VAL A 204 29.50 1.47 -1.96
N GLN A 205 28.52 1.05 -1.19
CA GLN A 205 28.71 0.56 0.17
C GLN A 205 29.52 -0.75 0.19
N MET A 206 29.22 -1.70 -0.71
CA MET A 206 29.94 -2.97 -0.81
C MET A 206 31.41 -2.78 -1.24
N GLU A 207 31.67 -1.83 -2.16
CA GLU A 207 33.05 -1.49 -2.57
C GLU A 207 33.85 -0.88 -1.41
N ALA A 208 33.20 -0.12 -0.51
CA ALA A 208 33.84 0.52 0.63
C ALA A 208 34.03 -0.36 1.86
N LEU A 209 33.08 -1.26 2.14
CA LEU A 209 33.01 -2.03 3.40
C LEU A 209 33.26 -3.52 3.21
N GLY A 210 33.12 -4.02 1.98
CA GLY A 210 33.09 -5.44 1.66
C GLY A 210 31.69 -6.05 1.72
N ASP A 211 31.52 -7.19 1.06
CA ASP A 211 30.23 -7.85 0.80
C ASP A 211 29.55 -8.43 2.04
N THR A 212 30.30 -8.64 3.11
CA THR A 212 29.85 -9.33 4.33
C THR A 212 29.72 -8.40 5.55
N ASP A 213 29.86 -7.08 5.36
CA ASP A 213 29.67 -6.13 6.46
C ASP A 213 28.19 -6.10 6.89
N PRO A 214 27.86 -6.12 8.20
CA PRO A 214 26.46 -6.07 8.67
C PRO A 214 25.64 -4.88 8.14
N ARG A 215 26.27 -3.74 7.88
CA ARG A 215 25.63 -2.56 7.29
C ARG A 215 25.19 -2.81 5.84
N VAL A 216 25.88 -3.70 5.12
CA VAL A 216 25.48 -4.15 3.77
C VAL A 216 24.24 -5.02 3.87
N ALA A 217 24.10 -5.85 4.91
CA ALA A 217 22.88 -6.63 5.14
C ALA A 217 21.67 -5.73 5.35
N GLU A 218 21.78 -4.67 6.17
CA GLU A 218 20.68 -3.71 6.34
C GLU A 218 20.24 -3.09 5.01
N THR A 219 21.20 -2.69 4.17
CA THR A 219 20.89 -2.10 2.85
C THR A 219 20.26 -3.13 1.90
N CYS A 220 20.74 -4.39 1.92
CA CYS A 220 20.10 -5.48 1.18
C CYS A 220 18.65 -5.69 1.62
N ARG A 221 18.34 -5.58 2.92
CA ARG A 221 16.95 -5.67 3.43
C ARG A 221 16.09 -4.52 2.91
N TYR A 222 16.55 -3.26 2.98
CA TYR A 222 15.82 -2.12 2.41
C TYR A 222 15.53 -2.31 0.92
N LEU A 223 16.53 -2.76 0.17
CA LEU A 223 16.35 -3.04 -1.26
C LEU A 223 15.38 -4.22 -1.50
N ALA A 224 15.42 -5.25 -0.64
CA ALA A 224 14.46 -6.36 -0.70
C ALA A 224 13.03 -5.89 -0.42
N GLU A 225 12.83 -5.03 0.59
CA GLU A 225 11.54 -4.41 0.89
C GLU A 225 11.01 -3.58 -0.29
N ALA A 226 11.89 -2.81 -0.95
CA ALA A 226 11.52 -2.06 -2.17
C ALA A 226 11.12 -2.99 -3.33
N HIS A 227 11.83 -4.11 -3.51
CA HIS A 227 11.45 -5.13 -4.49
C HIS A 227 10.13 -5.81 -4.15
N VAL A 228 9.81 -6.05 -2.87
CA VAL A 228 8.50 -6.56 -2.44
C VAL A 228 7.39 -5.55 -2.78
N GLN A 229 7.60 -4.26 -2.52
CA GLN A 229 6.64 -3.21 -2.89
C GLN A 229 6.41 -3.15 -4.40
N ALA A 230 7.46 -3.41 -5.20
CA ALA A 230 7.38 -3.50 -6.65
C ALA A 230 6.90 -4.88 -7.16
N MET A 231 6.47 -5.78 -6.28
CA MET A 231 6.03 -7.15 -6.56
C MET A 231 7.10 -8.02 -7.27
N GLN A 232 8.38 -7.69 -7.12
CA GLN A 232 9.53 -8.39 -7.70
C GLN A 232 10.09 -9.43 -6.71
N PHE A 233 9.30 -10.45 -6.40
CA PHE A 233 9.54 -11.38 -5.27
C PHE A 233 10.82 -12.21 -5.42
N ASP A 234 11.23 -12.59 -6.62
CA ASP A 234 12.47 -13.37 -6.84
C ASP A 234 13.73 -12.54 -6.54
N ALA A 235 13.73 -11.25 -6.89
CA ALA A 235 14.81 -10.34 -6.57
C ALA A 235 14.87 -10.07 -5.05
N ALA A 236 13.71 -9.86 -4.43
CA ALA A 236 13.58 -9.68 -2.99
C ALA A 236 14.09 -10.92 -2.21
N GLU A 237 13.73 -12.12 -2.63
CA GLU A 237 14.16 -13.37 -2.01
C GLU A 237 15.68 -13.55 -2.03
N ASN A 238 16.31 -13.26 -3.17
CA ASN A 238 17.77 -13.37 -3.30
C ASN A 238 18.51 -12.40 -2.38
N LEU A 239 18.02 -11.17 -2.25
CA LEU A 239 18.58 -10.19 -1.34
C LEU A 239 18.36 -10.58 0.13
N CYS A 240 17.18 -11.06 0.48
CA CYS A 240 16.86 -11.49 1.83
C CYS A 240 17.69 -12.73 2.25
N LYS A 241 17.96 -13.67 1.33
CA LYS A 241 18.90 -14.78 1.57
C LYS A 241 20.30 -14.26 1.90
N LYS A 242 20.81 -13.29 1.13
CA LYS A 242 22.12 -12.66 1.38
C LYS A 242 22.15 -11.98 2.76
N THR A 243 21.09 -11.28 3.14
CA THR A 243 20.96 -10.63 4.45
C THR A 243 21.03 -11.66 5.59
N LEU A 244 20.26 -12.76 5.47
CA LEU A 244 20.27 -13.84 6.45
C LEU A 244 21.65 -14.51 6.58
N GLU A 245 22.37 -14.69 5.48
CA GLU A 245 23.74 -15.25 5.51
C GLU A 245 24.70 -14.35 6.26
N ILE A 246 24.65 -13.04 6.03
CA ILE A 246 25.52 -12.06 6.71
C ILE A 246 25.18 -12.00 8.21
N HIS A 247 23.91 -11.85 8.57
CA HIS A 247 23.49 -11.76 9.98
C HIS A 247 23.78 -13.07 10.73
N ARG A 248 23.64 -14.23 10.10
CA ARG A 248 23.98 -15.51 10.71
C ARG A 248 25.44 -15.62 11.11
N VAL A 249 26.35 -14.93 10.41
CA VAL A 249 27.79 -14.93 10.72
C VAL A 249 28.15 -13.89 11.76
N HIS A 250 27.50 -12.72 11.73
CA HIS A 250 27.91 -11.55 12.50
C HIS A 250 27.04 -11.26 13.73
N SER A 251 25.80 -11.72 13.75
CA SER A 251 24.85 -11.50 14.86
C SER A 251 24.80 -12.71 15.79
N PRO A 252 24.48 -12.52 17.08
CA PRO A 252 24.25 -13.64 17.99
C PRO A 252 23.04 -14.47 17.54
N PRO A 253 22.97 -15.76 17.90
CA PRO A 253 21.79 -16.59 17.62
C PRO A 253 20.51 -15.96 18.17
N ALA A 254 19.44 -16.02 17.40
CA ALA A 254 18.17 -15.39 17.72
C ALA A 254 18.22 -13.86 17.90
N SER A 255 19.02 -13.18 17.09
CA SER A 255 19.08 -11.72 17.09
C SER A 255 17.80 -11.10 16.52
N LEU A 256 17.56 -9.82 16.84
CA LEU A 256 16.41 -9.07 16.29
C LEU A 256 16.56 -8.80 14.79
N GLU A 257 17.81 -8.64 14.32
CA GLU A 257 18.12 -8.46 12.90
C GLU A 257 17.74 -9.70 12.11
N GLU A 258 18.16 -10.89 12.58
CA GLU A 258 17.78 -12.16 11.95
C GLU A 258 16.25 -12.37 11.97
N ALA A 259 15.60 -12.00 13.06
CA ALA A 259 14.14 -12.11 13.18
C ALA A 259 13.43 -11.21 12.16
N ALA A 260 13.90 -9.97 11.96
CA ALA A 260 13.34 -9.05 10.96
C ALA A 260 13.51 -9.60 9.54
N ASP A 261 14.70 -10.14 9.20
CA ASP A 261 14.95 -10.77 7.89
C ASP A 261 14.04 -11.98 7.66
N ARG A 262 13.79 -12.79 8.69
CA ARG A 262 12.88 -13.93 8.62
C ARG A 262 11.43 -13.51 8.43
N CYS A 263 11.00 -12.42 9.06
CA CYS A 263 9.66 -11.85 8.81
C CYS A 263 9.51 -11.38 7.35
N LEU A 264 10.54 -10.74 6.80
CA LEU A 264 10.53 -10.33 5.39
C LEU A 264 10.53 -11.55 4.46
N MET A 265 11.35 -12.57 4.75
CA MET A 265 11.35 -13.82 3.95
C MET A 265 9.99 -14.51 4.00
N ALA A 266 9.33 -14.54 5.15
CA ALA A 266 8.01 -15.11 5.28
C ALA A 266 6.97 -14.38 4.42
N LEU A 267 7.02 -13.05 4.38
CA LEU A 267 6.17 -12.23 3.51
C LEU A 267 6.42 -12.55 2.02
N ILE A 268 7.68 -12.73 1.64
CA ILE A 268 8.05 -13.12 0.26
C ILE A 268 7.52 -14.51 -0.07
N CYS A 269 7.70 -15.50 0.83
CA CYS A 269 7.19 -16.85 0.66
C CYS A 269 5.66 -16.87 0.57
N GLU A 270 4.95 -16.13 1.43
CA GLU A 270 3.50 -15.96 1.39
C GLU A 270 3.04 -15.42 0.02
N ALA A 271 3.69 -14.35 -0.46
CA ALA A 271 3.37 -13.76 -1.76
C ALA A 271 3.63 -14.69 -2.95
N LYS A 272 4.58 -15.63 -2.81
CA LYS A 272 4.86 -16.70 -3.81
C LYS A 272 3.95 -17.91 -3.65
N GLY A 273 3.11 -17.97 -2.62
CA GLY A 273 2.22 -19.08 -2.30
C GLY A 273 2.89 -20.26 -1.58
N ASP A 274 4.14 -20.10 -1.13
CA ASP A 274 4.86 -21.11 -0.32
C ASP A 274 4.55 -20.88 1.17
N TYR A 275 3.35 -21.27 1.57
CA TYR A 275 2.84 -21.05 2.91
C TYR A 275 3.58 -21.84 3.99
N GLU A 276 4.08 -23.03 3.67
CA GLU A 276 4.85 -23.86 4.58
C GLU A 276 6.20 -23.21 4.92
N ALA A 277 6.95 -22.73 3.90
CA ALA A 277 8.20 -22.03 4.13
C ALA A 277 7.97 -20.71 4.88
N ALA A 278 6.88 -19.99 4.58
CA ALA A 278 6.50 -18.79 5.31
C ALA A 278 6.27 -19.10 6.80
N LEU A 279 5.55 -20.17 7.13
CA LEU A 279 5.35 -20.62 8.51
C LEU A 279 6.68 -20.94 9.22
N GLU A 280 7.60 -21.65 8.57
CA GLU A 280 8.92 -21.97 9.15
C GLU A 280 9.70 -20.71 9.51
N HIS A 281 9.76 -19.73 8.60
CA HIS A 281 10.44 -18.47 8.84
C HIS A 281 9.83 -17.70 10.02
N LEU A 282 8.52 -17.67 10.11
CA LEU A 282 7.82 -16.97 11.18
C LEU A 282 8.03 -17.61 12.56
N VAL A 283 8.11 -18.93 12.63
CA VAL A 283 8.46 -19.63 13.87
C VAL A 283 9.81 -19.19 14.38
N LEU A 284 10.79 -19.22 13.52
CA LEU A 284 12.15 -18.84 13.88
C LEU A 284 12.21 -17.38 14.30
N ALA A 285 11.47 -16.50 13.62
CA ALA A 285 11.33 -15.10 14.01
C ALA A 285 10.66 -14.97 15.39
N SER A 286 9.57 -15.68 15.64
CA SER A 286 8.87 -15.68 16.92
C SER A 286 9.76 -16.17 18.08
N MET A 287 10.53 -17.23 17.86
CA MET A 287 11.47 -17.73 18.87
C MET A 287 12.52 -16.67 19.23
N ALA A 288 13.04 -15.95 18.24
CA ALA A 288 13.98 -14.86 18.46
C ALA A 288 13.32 -13.69 19.20
N MET A 289 12.10 -13.30 18.84
CA MET A 289 11.37 -12.23 19.53
C MET A 289 11.03 -12.60 20.98
N ILE A 290 10.68 -13.87 21.26
CA ILE A 290 10.46 -14.37 22.63
C ILE A 290 11.74 -14.30 23.44
N ALA A 291 12.88 -14.73 22.87
CA ALA A 291 14.18 -14.68 23.53
C ALA A 291 14.61 -13.25 23.92
N ASN A 292 14.15 -12.26 23.15
CA ASN A 292 14.41 -10.84 23.38
C ASN A 292 13.28 -10.10 24.11
N ALA A 293 12.31 -10.82 24.68
CA ALA A 293 11.16 -10.27 25.43
C ALA A 293 10.32 -9.24 24.64
N GLN A 294 10.20 -9.42 23.31
CA GLN A 294 9.44 -8.54 22.42
C GLN A 294 8.00 -9.04 22.28
N GLU A 295 7.19 -8.97 23.36
CA GLU A 295 5.84 -9.52 23.39
C GLU A 295 4.91 -8.96 22.32
N ASN A 296 5.00 -7.68 22.02
CA ASN A 296 4.17 -7.05 20.98
C ASN A 296 4.53 -7.56 19.58
N GLU A 297 5.82 -7.77 19.32
CA GLU A 297 6.30 -8.31 18.05
C GLU A 297 5.89 -9.79 17.92
N VAL A 298 5.95 -10.55 19.03
CA VAL A 298 5.40 -11.92 19.06
C VAL A 298 3.91 -11.92 18.72
N ALA A 299 3.12 -11.03 19.34
CA ALA A 299 1.69 -10.92 19.05
C ALA A 299 1.46 -10.53 17.59
N ALA A 300 2.30 -9.68 17.13
CA ALA A 300 2.31 -9.25 15.79
C ALA A 300 2.65 -10.42 14.84
N ILE A 301 3.73 -11.12 15.08
CA ILE A 301 3.98 -12.42 14.53
C ILE A 301 2.72 -13.32 14.73
N ASP A 302 1.93 -13.36 15.77
CA ASP A 302 0.66 -14.10 15.92
C ASP A 302 -0.44 -13.71 14.90
N VAL A 303 -0.50 -12.54 14.33
CA VAL A 303 -1.46 -12.15 13.30
C VAL A 303 -1.14 -12.74 11.91
N SER A 304 0.08 -12.64 11.35
CA SER A 304 0.38 -13.15 10.00
C SER A 304 0.28 -14.69 9.86
N ILE A 305 0.65 -15.60 10.88
CA ILE A 305 0.33 -17.04 10.78
C ILE A 305 -1.19 -17.23 10.77
N GLY A 306 -1.93 -16.41 11.55
CA GLY A 306 -3.36 -16.37 11.39
C GLY A 306 -3.76 -16.11 9.93
N ASN A 307 -3.10 -15.16 9.26
CA ASN A 307 -3.32 -14.89 7.83
C ASN A 307 -2.95 -16.10 6.96
N ILE A 308 -1.78 -16.70 7.20
CA ILE A 308 -1.34 -17.88 6.44
C ILE A 308 -2.28 -19.07 6.70
N TYR A 309 -2.68 -19.33 7.95
CA TYR A 309 -3.67 -20.36 8.25
C TYR A 309 -5.01 -20.09 7.57
N LEU A 310 -5.42 -18.82 7.48
CA LEU A 310 -6.62 -18.43 6.75
C LEU A 310 -6.49 -18.73 5.24
N SER A 311 -5.34 -18.45 4.64
CA SER A 311 -5.05 -18.76 3.24
C SER A 311 -5.03 -20.28 2.98
N LEU A 312 -4.53 -21.06 3.94
CA LEU A 312 -4.57 -22.52 3.94
C LEU A 312 -5.96 -23.09 4.30
N SER A 313 -6.96 -22.26 4.54
CA SER A 313 -8.30 -22.66 5.02
C SER A 313 -8.30 -23.43 6.35
N ARG A 314 -7.24 -23.24 7.16
CA ARG A 314 -7.09 -23.82 8.50
C ARG A 314 -7.68 -22.86 9.53
N PHE A 315 -9.01 -22.77 9.53
CA PHE A 315 -9.74 -21.71 10.24
C PHE A 315 -9.60 -21.75 11.76
N ASP A 316 -9.54 -22.93 12.36
CA ASP A 316 -9.44 -23.07 13.83
C ASP A 316 -8.08 -22.57 14.35
N GLU A 317 -7.00 -22.89 13.63
CA GLU A 317 -5.66 -22.41 13.93
C GLU A 317 -5.53 -20.90 13.70
N ALA A 318 -6.17 -20.38 12.66
CA ALA A 318 -6.23 -18.95 12.42
C ALA A 318 -6.94 -18.21 13.57
N VAL A 319 -8.11 -18.72 14.03
CA VAL A 319 -8.83 -18.15 15.19
C VAL A 319 -7.95 -18.16 16.43
N PHE A 320 -7.27 -19.27 16.72
CA PHE A 320 -6.40 -19.38 17.88
C PHE A 320 -5.27 -18.35 17.84
N SER A 321 -4.61 -18.21 16.70
CA SER A 321 -3.51 -17.26 16.51
C SER A 321 -3.98 -15.82 16.69
N TYR A 322 -5.10 -15.43 16.06
CA TYR A 322 -5.66 -14.09 16.22
C TYR A 322 -6.12 -13.80 17.66
N GLN A 323 -6.71 -14.77 18.38
CA GLN A 323 -7.11 -14.58 19.78
C GLN A 323 -5.92 -14.41 20.72
N LYS A 324 -4.83 -15.13 20.46
CA LYS A 324 -3.57 -14.98 21.20
C LYS A 324 -3.01 -13.57 21.01
N ALA A 325 -2.90 -13.09 19.78
CA ALA A 325 -2.47 -11.75 19.46
C ALA A 325 -3.37 -10.68 20.10
N LEU A 326 -4.69 -10.87 20.01
CA LEU A 326 -5.68 -9.98 20.59
C LEU A 326 -5.50 -9.83 22.11
N THR A 327 -5.22 -10.93 22.80
CA THR A 327 -4.99 -10.94 24.25
C THR A 327 -3.76 -10.11 24.63
N VAL A 328 -2.66 -10.29 23.90
CA VAL A 328 -1.42 -9.54 24.14
C VAL A 328 -1.61 -8.05 23.83
N PHE A 329 -2.18 -7.70 22.68
CA PHE A 329 -2.39 -6.29 22.33
C PHE A 329 -3.32 -5.58 23.31
N LYS A 330 -4.37 -6.24 23.79
CA LYS A 330 -5.25 -5.66 24.81
C LYS A 330 -4.54 -5.43 26.15
N SER A 331 -3.70 -6.36 26.57
CA SER A 331 -2.97 -6.24 27.83
C SER A 331 -1.86 -5.20 27.78
N SER A 332 -1.14 -5.09 26.64
CA SER A 332 0.03 -4.23 26.50
C SER A 332 -0.31 -2.81 26.00
N LYS A 333 -1.25 -2.69 25.06
CA LYS A 333 -1.59 -1.43 24.38
C LYS A 333 -2.98 -0.90 24.75
N GLY A 334 -3.83 -1.72 25.38
CA GLY A 334 -5.21 -1.39 25.77
C GLY A 334 -6.25 -1.72 24.70
N ASP A 335 -7.53 -1.84 25.15
CA ASP A 335 -8.66 -2.29 24.31
C ASP A 335 -8.99 -1.40 23.10
N ASN A 336 -8.58 -0.13 23.11
CA ASN A 336 -8.90 0.84 22.07
C ASN A 336 -7.71 1.14 21.15
N HIS A 337 -6.66 0.33 21.18
CA HIS A 337 -5.50 0.54 20.31
C HIS A 337 -5.79 0.07 18.87
N PRO A 338 -5.24 0.73 17.83
CA PRO A 338 -5.42 0.33 16.42
C PRO A 338 -5.01 -1.11 16.12
N SER A 339 -3.97 -1.63 16.76
CA SER A 339 -3.59 -3.05 16.62
C SER A 339 -4.71 -4.01 17.06
N VAL A 340 -5.51 -3.65 18.06
CA VAL A 340 -6.70 -4.44 18.45
C VAL A 340 -7.77 -4.38 17.38
N ALA A 341 -7.99 -3.19 16.78
CA ALA A 341 -8.94 -3.04 15.68
C ALA A 341 -8.51 -3.84 14.44
N SER A 342 -7.21 -3.84 14.10
CA SER A 342 -6.69 -4.65 12.98
C SER A 342 -6.96 -6.14 13.19
N VAL A 343 -6.73 -6.69 14.40
CA VAL A 343 -7.07 -8.10 14.69
C VAL A 343 -8.57 -8.36 14.58
N PHE A 344 -9.43 -7.40 15.01
CA PHE A 344 -10.87 -7.54 14.81
C PHE A 344 -11.25 -7.60 13.34
N VAL A 345 -10.59 -6.85 12.46
CA VAL A 345 -10.82 -6.91 11.01
C VAL A 345 -10.43 -8.30 10.47
N ARG A 346 -9.29 -8.86 10.89
CA ARG A 346 -8.88 -10.22 10.50
C ARG A 346 -9.88 -11.28 10.97
N LEU A 347 -10.37 -11.18 12.20
CA LEU A 347 -11.42 -12.06 12.72
C LEU A 347 -12.73 -11.88 11.95
N ALA A 348 -13.08 -10.66 11.56
CA ALA A 348 -14.27 -10.40 10.76
C ALA A 348 -14.21 -11.08 9.39
N ASP A 349 -13.09 -10.98 8.68
CA ASP A 349 -12.87 -11.68 7.40
C ASP A 349 -12.95 -13.21 7.58
N LEU A 350 -12.28 -13.75 8.59
CA LEU A 350 -12.31 -15.18 8.91
C LEU A 350 -13.74 -15.67 9.18
N TYR A 351 -14.50 -14.95 10.01
CA TYR A 351 -15.87 -15.33 10.30
C TYR A 351 -16.80 -15.17 9.11
N TYR A 352 -16.53 -14.24 8.20
CA TYR A 352 -17.21 -14.16 6.92
C TYR A 352 -16.97 -15.43 6.08
N LYS A 353 -15.69 -15.80 5.89
CA LYS A 353 -15.29 -17.01 5.11
C LYS A 353 -15.84 -18.32 5.69
N THR A 354 -16.05 -18.37 7.01
CA THR A 354 -16.67 -19.53 7.68
C THR A 354 -18.20 -19.46 7.74
N GLY A 355 -18.84 -18.47 7.09
CA GLY A 355 -20.31 -18.31 7.03
C GLY A 355 -20.95 -17.78 8.31
N LYS A 356 -20.16 -17.38 9.31
CA LYS A 356 -20.66 -16.81 10.57
C LYS A 356 -20.84 -15.30 10.45
N LEU A 357 -21.81 -14.89 9.64
CA LEU A 357 -22.00 -13.49 9.23
C LEU A 357 -22.32 -12.53 10.39
N ARG A 358 -22.99 -13.01 11.45
CA ARG A 358 -23.32 -12.18 12.62
C ARG A 358 -22.08 -11.84 13.42
N GLU A 359 -21.21 -12.81 13.64
CA GLU A 359 -19.94 -12.66 14.32
C GLU A 359 -19.00 -11.75 13.51
N SER A 360 -18.89 -11.96 12.19
CA SER A 360 -18.15 -11.10 11.28
C SER A 360 -18.57 -9.64 11.42
N ARG A 361 -19.87 -9.35 11.36
CA ARG A 361 -20.42 -8.00 11.53
C ARG A 361 -20.07 -7.40 12.90
N SER A 362 -20.21 -8.17 13.97
CA SER A 362 -19.89 -7.72 15.32
C SER A 362 -18.41 -7.31 15.44
N TYR A 363 -17.50 -8.05 14.81
CA TYR A 363 -16.09 -7.70 14.79
C TYR A 363 -15.81 -6.44 13.96
N CYS A 364 -16.48 -6.25 12.80
CA CYS A 364 -16.41 -4.99 12.05
C CYS A 364 -16.87 -3.80 12.91
N GLU A 365 -17.99 -3.91 13.61
CA GLU A 365 -18.51 -2.86 14.50
C GLU A 365 -17.54 -2.53 15.65
N ASN A 366 -16.89 -3.54 16.22
CA ASN A 366 -15.88 -3.34 17.25
C ASN A 366 -14.65 -2.59 16.72
N ALA A 367 -14.16 -2.94 15.53
CA ALA A 367 -13.06 -2.23 14.89
C ALA A 367 -13.45 -0.77 14.56
N LEU A 368 -14.63 -0.56 13.99
CA LEU A 368 -15.14 0.79 13.68
C LEU A 368 -15.27 1.68 14.92
N ARG A 369 -15.62 1.09 16.08
CA ARG A 369 -15.70 1.83 17.35
C ARG A 369 -14.34 2.34 17.80
N ILE A 370 -13.28 1.56 17.59
CA ILE A 370 -11.90 1.96 17.90
C ILE A 370 -11.45 3.06 16.92
N TYR A 371 -11.64 2.87 15.61
CA TYR A 371 -11.27 3.87 14.60
C TYR A 371 -12.08 5.18 14.69
N ALA A 372 -13.26 5.15 15.31
CA ALA A 372 -14.05 6.37 15.56
C ALA A 372 -13.48 7.23 16.70
N LYS A 373 -12.70 6.65 17.62
CA LYS A 373 -12.08 7.33 18.76
C LYS A 373 -10.63 6.86 18.91
N PRO A 374 -9.75 7.23 17.98
CA PRO A 374 -8.37 6.77 17.99
C PRO A 374 -7.62 7.29 19.22
N VAL A 375 -6.71 6.48 19.72
CA VAL A 375 -5.79 6.87 20.79
C VAL A 375 -4.73 7.85 20.24
N PRO A 376 -4.16 8.73 21.09
CA PRO A 376 -3.08 9.61 20.67
C PRO A 376 -1.92 8.83 20.04
N GLY A 377 -1.43 9.32 18.92
CA GLY A 377 -0.35 8.66 18.15
C GLY A 377 -0.83 7.75 17.02
N THR A 378 -2.14 7.45 16.91
CA THR A 378 -2.70 6.74 15.75
C THR A 378 -2.60 7.62 14.50
N THR A 379 -2.04 7.09 13.43
CA THR A 379 -1.90 7.83 12.17
C THR A 379 -3.20 7.82 11.35
N ALA A 380 -3.35 8.81 10.48
CA ALA A 380 -4.49 8.85 9.56
C ALA A 380 -4.46 7.65 8.58
N GLU A 381 -3.26 7.22 8.20
CA GLU A 381 -3.00 6.09 7.32
C GLU A 381 -3.48 4.77 7.94
N GLU A 382 -3.18 4.54 9.22
CA GLU A 382 -3.66 3.33 9.95
C GLU A 382 -5.19 3.27 9.98
N ILE A 383 -5.84 4.40 10.24
CA ILE A 383 -7.31 4.46 10.26
C ILE A 383 -7.87 4.24 8.86
N ALA A 384 -7.32 4.91 7.85
CA ALA A 384 -7.78 4.80 6.47
C ALA A 384 -7.63 3.36 5.94
N CYS A 385 -6.50 2.71 6.22
CA CYS A 385 -6.27 1.30 5.88
C CYS A 385 -7.33 0.40 6.52
N GLY A 386 -7.55 0.52 7.83
CA GLY A 386 -8.56 -0.27 8.53
C GLY A 386 -9.98 -0.03 8.03
N LEU A 387 -10.35 1.21 7.70
CA LEU A 387 -11.65 1.52 7.11
C LEU A 387 -11.80 0.90 5.71
N THR A 388 -10.74 0.90 4.92
CA THR A 388 -10.71 0.29 3.58
C THR A 388 -10.84 -1.23 3.65
N GLU A 389 -10.17 -1.88 4.61
CA GLU A 389 -10.33 -3.33 4.84
C GLU A 389 -11.75 -3.69 5.30
N ILE A 390 -12.34 -2.91 6.21
CA ILE A 390 -13.73 -3.13 6.64
C ILE A 390 -14.69 -2.90 5.48
N SER A 391 -14.45 -1.91 4.62
CA SER A 391 -15.28 -1.67 3.44
C SER A 391 -15.34 -2.88 2.51
N ALA A 392 -14.21 -3.61 2.36
CA ALA A 392 -14.17 -4.85 1.59
C ALA A 392 -15.07 -5.95 2.20
N ILE A 393 -15.17 -6.03 3.52
CA ILE A 393 -16.08 -6.98 4.18
C ILE A 393 -17.55 -6.57 3.97
N TYR A 394 -17.86 -5.26 4.00
CA TYR A 394 -19.21 -4.77 3.69
C TYR A 394 -19.59 -4.98 2.22
N GLU A 395 -18.62 -4.89 1.30
CA GLU A 395 -18.80 -5.29 -0.11
C GLU A 395 -19.22 -6.77 -0.20
N LEU A 396 -18.52 -7.65 0.52
CA LEU A 396 -18.84 -9.08 0.59
C LEU A 396 -20.23 -9.35 1.22
N PHE A 397 -20.69 -8.48 2.13
CA PHE A 397 -22.08 -8.52 2.64
C PHE A 397 -23.12 -8.02 1.64
N ASN A 398 -22.68 -7.56 0.45
CA ASN A 398 -23.53 -6.91 -0.55
C ASN A 398 -24.20 -5.63 -0.01
N GLU A 399 -23.43 -4.84 0.76
CA GLU A 399 -23.84 -3.56 1.36
C GLU A 399 -22.94 -2.42 0.82
N PRO A 400 -22.99 -2.12 -0.49
CA PRO A 400 -22.08 -1.17 -1.13
C PRO A 400 -22.22 0.27 -0.61
N GLU A 401 -23.40 0.69 -0.15
CA GLU A 401 -23.61 2.02 0.43
C GLU A 401 -22.86 2.20 1.76
N GLU A 402 -22.83 1.16 2.61
CA GLU A 402 -22.05 1.21 3.86
C GLU A 402 -20.57 1.16 3.57
N ALA A 403 -20.14 0.31 2.63
CA ALA A 403 -18.76 0.28 2.15
C ALA A 403 -18.32 1.65 1.61
N LEU A 404 -19.14 2.29 0.79
CA LEU A 404 -18.87 3.61 0.22
C LEU A 404 -18.69 4.70 1.29
N LYS A 405 -19.52 4.68 2.36
CA LYS A 405 -19.37 5.63 3.49
C LYS A 405 -18.00 5.48 4.17
N LEU A 406 -17.51 4.25 4.32
CA LEU A 406 -16.21 3.99 4.91
C LEU A 406 -15.06 4.46 4.02
N LEU A 407 -15.15 4.19 2.70
CA LEU A 407 -14.16 4.62 1.71
C LEU A 407 -14.09 6.15 1.61
N LEU A 408 -15.22 6.85 1.58
CA LEU A 408 -15.27 8.31 1.61
C LEU A 408 -14.62 8.88 2.88
N LYS A 409 -14.81 8.22 4.01
CA LYS A 409 -14.16 8.61 5.27
C LYS A 409 -12.64 8.37 5.23
N ALA A 410 -12.21 7.23 4.67
CA ALA A 410 -10.79 6.91 4.48
C ALA A 410 -10.12 7.92 3.54
N MET A 411 -10.75 8.25 2.42
CA MET A 411 -10.27 9.25 1.47
C MET A 411 -10.04 10.60 2.14
N LYS A 412 -11.04 11.11 2.89
CA LYS A 412 -10.96 12.39 3.59
C LYS A 412 -9.81 12.46 4.61
N LEU A 413 -9.40 11.32 5.19
CA LEU A 413 -8.27 11.26 6.12
C LEU A 413 -6.91 11.41 5.42
N LEU A 414 -6.85 11.05 4.13
CA LEU A 414 -5.61 11.03 3.33
C LEU A 414 -5.48 12.21 2.36
N GLU A 415 -6.55 12.97 2.12
CA GLU A 415 -6.63 14.02 1.09
C GLU A 415 -5.47 15.03 1.14
N ASP A 416 -5.07 15.42 2.36
CA ASP A 416 -3.98 16.40 2.58
C ASP A 416 -2.63 15.72 2.93
N LYS A 417 -2.52 14.40 2.75
CA LYS A 417 -1.31 13.66 3.13
C LYS A 417 -0.38 13.46 1.93
N PRO A 418 0.85 13.95 2.00
CA PRO A 418 1.83 13.73 0.95
C PRO A 418 2.23 12.26 0.86
N GLY A 419 2.58 11.80 -0.35
CA GLY A 419 3.06 10.44 -0.57
C GLY A 419 1.98 9.35 -0.57
N GLN A 420 0.68 9.70 -0.41
CA GLN A 420 -0.42 8.73 -0.34
C GLN A 420 -1.18 8.55 -1.66
N GLN A 421 -0.60 8.99 -2.78
CA GLN A 421 -1.32 9.00 -4.08
C GLN A 421 -1.71 7.61 -4.56
N SER A 422 -0.86 6.59 -4.38
CA SER A 422 -1.18 5.20 -4.72
C SER A 422 -2.28 4.63 -3.83
N THR A 423 -2.22 4.88 -2.52
CA THR A 423 -3.27 4.48 -1.56
C THR A 423 -4.61 5.15 -1.90
N ILE A 424 -4.61 6.44 -2.21
CA ILE A 424 -5.81 7.19 -2.62
C ILE A 424 -6.36 6.62 -3.93
N ALA A 425 -5.50 6.30 -4.91
CA ALA A 425 -5.93 5.66 -6.15
C ALA A 425 -6.60 4.29 -5.90
N GLY A 426 -6.06 3.50 -4.97
CA GLY A 426 -6.68 2.25 -4.53
C GLY A 426 -8.06 2.44 -3.91
N ILE A 427 -8.23 3.47 -3.08
CA ILE A 427 -9.54 3.81 -2.48
C ILE A 427 -10.51 4.29 -3.56
N GLU A 428 -10.09 5.16 -4.49
CA GLU A 428 -10.93 5.64 -5.60
C GLU A 428 -11.37 4.49 -6.51
N ALA A 429 -10.48 3.55 -6.82
CA ALA A 429 -10.84 2.36 -7.59
C ALA A 429 -11.92 1.53 -6.88
N ARG A 430 -11.78 1.30 -5.57
CA ARG A 430 -12.83 0.62 -4.79
C ARG A 430 -14.13 1.40 -4.73
N MET A 431 -14.08 2.73 -4.59
CA MET A 431 -15.29 3.58 -4.66
C MET A 431 -15.97 3.44 -6.01
N GLY A 432 -15.18 3.37 -7.10
CA GLY A 432 -15.71 3.11 -8.45
C GLY A 432 -16.50 1.80 -8.53
N VAL A 433 -15.96 0.72 -7.93
CA VAL A 433 -16.66 -0.58 -7.84
C VAL A 433 -17.96 -0.44 -7.03
N MET A 434 -17.94 0.23 -5.89
CA MET A 434 -19.14 0.44 -5.07
C MET A 434 -20.20 1.27 -5.80
N PHE A 435 -19.80 2.35 -6.47
CA PHE A 435 -20.72 3.14 -7.30
C PHE A 435 -21.32 2.31 -8.45
N TYR A 436 -20.51 1.47 -9.08
CA TYR A 436 -20.98 0.56 -10.13
C TYR A 436 -22.02 -0.43 -9.60
N MET A 437 -21.79 -1.03 -8.42
CA MET A 437 -22.73 -1.96 -7.77
C MET A 437 -24.07 -1.29 -7.42
N VAL A 438 -24.06 -0.01 -7.06
CA VAL A 438 -25.26 0.78 -6.75
C VAL A 438 -25.96 1.29 -8.02
N GLY A 439 -25.36 1.12 -9.21
CA GLY A 439 -25.90 1.60 -10.48
C GLY A 439 -25.62 3.08 -10.79
N ARG A 440 -24.70 3.71 -10.05
CA ARG A 440 -24.26 5.10 -10.22
C ARG A 440 -23.05 5.15 -11.17
N TYR A 441 -23.29 4.82 -12.45
CA TYR A 441 -22.22 4.55 -13.42
C TYR A 441 -21.37 5.76 -13.79
N GLU A 442 -21.92 6.97 -13.79
CA GLU A 442 -21.18 8.20 -14.04
C GLU A 442 -20.15 8.48 -12.94
N GLU A 443 -20.54 8.27 -11.67
CA GLU A 443 -19.65 8.44 -10.52
C GLU A 443 -18.64 7.30 -10.42
N ALA A 444 -19.02 6.09 -10.82
CA ALA A 444 -18.10 4.97 -10.96
C ALA A 444 -17.00 5.29 -11.97
N HIS A 445 -17.38 5.75 -13.18
CA HIS A 445 -16.45 6.12 -14.22
C HIS A 445 -15.49 7.24 -13.77
N SER A 446 -16.01 8.30 -13.16
CA SER A 446 -15.20 9.41 -12.63
C SER A 446 -14.22 8.95 -11.55
N SER A 447 -14.64 8.05 -10.66
CA SER A 447 -13.77 7.48 -9.62
C SER A 447 -12.64 6.64 -10.22
N PHE A 448 -12.93 5.82 -11.22
CA PHE A 448 -11.89 5.07 -11.94
C PHE A 448 -10.96 5.97 -12.73
N GLU A 449 -11.48 7.01 -13.39
CA GLU A 449 -10.66 8.01 -14.12
C GLU A 449 -9.66 8.69 -13.17
N ASN A 450 -10.09 9.10 -11.98
CA ASN A 450 -9.23 9.68 -10.96
C ASN A 450 -8.14 8.70 -10.50
N ALA A 451 -8.52 7.43 -10.25
CA ALA A 451 -7.58 6.38 -9.88
C ALA A 451 -6.54 6.15 -10.99
N VAL A 452 -6.98 6.01 -12.24
CA VAL A 452 -6.11 5.84 -13.42
C VAL A 452 -5.15 7.02 -13.59
N ALA A 453 -5.62 8.26 -13.41
CA ALA A 453 -4.79 9.45 -13.50
C ALA A 453 -3.66 9.45 -12.45
N LYS A 454 -3.97 9.09 -11.19
CA LYS A 454 -2.99 9.01 -10.11
C LYS A 454 -1.98 7.88 -10.31
N LEU A 455 -2.43 6.69 -10.72
CA LEU A 455 -1.55 5.56 -11.02
C LEU A 455 -0.63 5.87 -12.22
N ARG A 456 -1.14 6.56 -13.25
CA ARG A 456 -0.30 7.03 -14.37
C ARG A 456 0.75 8.03 -13.93
N ALA A 457 0.41 8.95 -13.05
CA ALA A 457 1.33 9.94 -12.51
C ALA A 457 2.39 9.30 -11.61
N GLY A 458 2.01 8.28 -10.80
CA GLY A 458 2.91 7.50 -9.95
C GLY A 458 3.83 6.52 -10.68
N GLY A 459 3.68 6.37 -12.02
CA GLY A 459 4.51 5.44 -12.81
C GLY A 459 3.99 4.00 -12.84
N GLU A 460 2.87 3.68 -12.21
CA GLU A 460 2.31 2.33 -12.08
C GLU A 460 1.55 1.84 -13.33
N ARG A 461 1.88 2.39 -14.51
CA ARG A 461 1.19 2.11 -15.80
C ARG A 461 1.27 0.65 -16.26
N LYS A 462 2.14 -0.13 -15.68
CA LYS A 462 2.37 -1.53 -16.04
C LYS A 462 1.93 -2.51 -14.97
N SER A 463 1.37 -2.05 -13.86
CA SER A 463 0.94 -2.96 -12.81
C SER A 463 -0.33 -3.74 -13.20
N ALA A 464 -0.45 -4.99 -12.72
CA ALA A 464 -1.69 -5.76 -12.88
C ALA A 464 -2.90 -5.01 -12.31
N PHE A 465 -2.73 -4.32 -11.19
CA PHE A 465 -3.77 -3.49 -10.59
C PHE A 465 -4.26 -2.39 -11.53
N PHE A 466 -3.35 -1.71 -12.23
CA PHE A 466 -3.70 -0.71 -13.23
C PHE A 466 -4.55 -1.32 -14.36
N GLY A 467 -4.17 -2.51 -14.85
CA GLY A 467 -4.94 -3.25 -15.85
C GLY A 467 -6.36 -3.59 -15.37
N VAL A 468 -6.49 -4.03 -14.11
CA VAL A 468 -7.81 -4.32 -13.50
C VAL A 468 -8.66 -3.04 -13.40
N VAL A 469 -8.08 -1.90 -12.97
CA VAL A 469 -8.82 -0.63 -12.87
C VAL A 469 -9.31 -0.17 -14.25
N LEU A 470 -8.48 -0.30 -15.30
CA LEU A 470 -8.90 0.00 -16.69
C LEU A 470 -10.06 -0.89 -17.15
N ASN A 471 -10.03 -2.19 -16.82
CA ASN A 471 -11.14 -3.09 -17.11
C ASN A 471 -12.44 -2.65 -16.42
N GLN A 472 -12.39 -2.28 -15.16
CA GLN A 472 -13.56 -1.80 -14.41
C GLN A 472 -14.09 -0.45 -14.96
N MET A 473 -13.18 0.44 -15.37
CA MET A 473 -13.53 1.68 -16.05
C MET A 473 -14.23 1.39 -17.38
N GLY A 474 -13.71 0.43 -18.17
CA GLY A 474 -14.34 -0.04 -19.41
C GLY A 474 -15.75 -0.55 -19.19
N LEU A 475 -15.98 -1.35 -18.13
CA LEU A 475 -17.34 -1.82 -17.78
C LEU A 475 -18.27 -0.65 -17.46
N SER A 476 -17.82 0.38 -16.76
CA SER A 476 -18.62 1.58 -16.49
C SER A 476 -18.92 2.36 -17.78
N SER A 477 -17.96 2.45 -18.71
CA SER A 477 -18.15 3.07 -20.04
C SER A 477 -19.20 2.32 -20.88
N VAL A 478 -19.22 0.99 -20.80
CA VAL A 478 -20.28 0.17 -21.45
C VAL A 478 -21.67 0.53 -20.90
N GLN A 479 -21.82 0.67 -19.58
CA GLN A 479 -23.10 1.05 -18.98
C GLN A 479 -23.55 2.48 -19.34
N LEU A 480 -22.58 3.35 -19.64
CA LEU A 480 -22.81 4.72 -20.13
C LEU A 480 -22.99 4.80 -21.66
N PHE A 481 -23.02 3.66 -22.35
CA PHE A 481 -23.11 3.56 -23.82
C PHE A 481 -21.93 4.17 -24.58
N LYS A 482 -20.78 4.35 -23.93
CA LYS A 482 -19.53 4.82 -24.52
C LYS A 482 -18.71 3.60 -25.03
N ILE A 483 -19.22 2.92 -26.03
CA ILE A 483 -18.70 1.60 -26.43
C ILE A 483 -17.32 1.68 -27.06
N ASP A 484 -17.02 2.75 -27.84
CA ASP A 484 -15.68 2.96 -28.41
C ASP A 484 -14.63 3.19 -27.32
N GLU A 485 -14.94 4.03 -26.30
CA GLU A 485 -14.08 4.27 -25.14
C GLU A 485 -13.85 2.97 -24.34
N ALA A 486 -14.89 2.15 -24.16
CA ALA A 486 -14.76 0.86 -23.49
C ALA A 486 -13.82 -0.09 -24.25
N ALA A 487 -13.89 -0.13 -25.57
CA ALA A 487 -12.98 -0.94 -26.39
C ALA A 487 -11.51 -0.53 -26.22
N GLU A 488 -11.21 0.76 -26.22
CA GLU A 488 -9.85 1.27 -25.98
C GLU A 488 -9.32 0.90 -24.60
N LEU A 489 -10.16 1.04 -23.57
CA LEU A 489 -9.82 0.70 -22.20
C LEU A 489 -9.57 -0.80 -22.01
N PHE A 490 -10.40 -1.66 -22.59
CA PHE A 490 -10.20 -3.11 -22.55
C PHE A 490 -8.96 -3.55 -23.34
N GLU A 491 -8.64 -2.90 -24.46
CA GLU A 491 -7.40 -3.16 -25.20
C GLU A 491 -6.15 -2.79 -24.39
N GLU A 492 -6.17 -1.66 -23.70
CA GLU A 492 -5.06 -1.26 -22.83
C GLU A 492 -4.94 -2.25 -21.66
N ALA A 493 -6.06 -2.59 -21.00
CA ALA A 493 -6.12 -3.56 -19.92
C ALA A 493 -5.59 -4.94 -20.34
N ARG A 494 -6.02 -5.44 -21.52
CA ARG A 494 -5.57 -6.71 -22.08
C ARG A 494 -4.05 -6.77 -22.20
N ARG A 495 -3.46 -5.76 -22.86
CA ARG A 495 -1.99 -5.72 -23.06
C ARG A 495 -1.20 -5.75 -21.76
N ILE A 496 -1.69 -5.06 -20.75
CA ILE A 496 -1.03 -5.01 -19.44
C ILE A 496 -1.19 -6.34 -18.70
N LEU A 497 -2.41 -6.86 -18.61
CA LEU A 497 -2.69 -8.10 -17.86
C LEU A 497 -2.08 -9.33 -18.54
N GLU A 498 -2.00 -9.37 -19.88
CA GLU A 498 -1.25 -10.41 -20.61
C GLU A 498 0.23 -10.43 -20.21
N GLN A 499 0.84 -9.25 -20.11
CA GLN A 499 2.26 -9.11 -19.79
C GLN A 499 2.55 -9.44 -18.33
N GLU A 500 1.73 -8.95 -17.40
CA GLU A 500 1.99 -9.03 -15.96
C GLU A 500 1.49 -10.33 -15.33
N CYS A 501 0.31 -10.80 -15.76
CA CYS A 501 -0.33 -12.00 -15.17
C CYS A 501 -0.29 -13.20 -16.10
N GLY A 502 -0.07 -12.97 -17.39
CA GLY A 502 -0.17 -13.98 -18.43
C GLY A 502 -1.59 -14.16 -18.99
N PRO A 503 -1.69 -14.79 -20.17
CA PRO A 503 -2.95 -14.89 -20.92
C PRO A 503 -4.00 -15.82 -20.28
N CYS A 504 -3.59 -16.72 -19.38
CA CYS A 504 -4.48 -17.68 -18.71
C CYS A 504 -4.98 -17.20 -17.34
N HIS A 505 -4.53 -16.03 -16.88
CA HIS A 505 -4.98 -15.47 -15.60
C HIS A 505 -6.47 -15.10 -15.67
N GLN A 506 -7.18 -15.26 -14.56
CA GLN A 506 -8.63 -15.03 -14.50
C GLN A 506 -9.00 -13.61 -14.95
N ASP A 507 -8.26 -12.59 -14.50
CA ASP A 507 -8.50 -11.20 -14.88
C ASP A 507 -8.26 -10.97 -16.37
N THR A 508 -7.21 -11.56 -16.94
CA THR A 508 -6.91 -11.48 -18.38
C THR A 508 -8.03 -12.11 -19.21
N LEU A 509 -8.49 -13.30 -18.78
CA LEU A 509 -9.62 -13.98 -19.43
C LEU A 509 -10.91 -13.16 -19.33
N GLY A 510 -11.17 -12.50 -18.20
CA GLY A 510 -12.29 -11.58 -18.02
C GLY A 510 -12.26 -10.42 -19.01
N VAL A 511 -11.07 -9.81 -19.22
CA VAL A 511 -10.89 -8.72 -20.19
C VAL A 511 -11.12 -9.20 -21.62
N TYR A 512 -10.65 -10.36 -22.01
CA TYR A 512 -10.94 -10.93 -23.34
C TYR A 512 -12.45 -11.09 -23.58
N SER A 513 -13.17 -11.62 -22.59
CA SER A 513 -14.63 -11.79 -22.70
C SER A 513 -15.34 -10.44 -22.86
N ASN A 514 -14.93 -9.43 -22.09
CA ASN A 514 -15.47 -8.07 -22.17
C ASN A 514 -15.15 -7.42 -23.53
N LEU A 515 -13.93 -7.59 -24.03
CA LEU A 515 -13.49 -7.05 -25.31
C LEU A 515 -14.24 -7.70 -26.50
N ALA A 516 -14.41 -9.03 -26.48
CA ALA A 516 -15.17 -9.75 -27.48
C ALA A 516 -16.64 -9.27 -27.51
N ALA A 517 -17.25 -9.07 -26.33
CA ALA A 517 -18.61 -8.54 -26.22
C ALA A 517 -18.71 -7.09 -26.77
N THR A 518 -17.68 -6.28 -26.51
CA THR A 518 -17.62 -4.89 -26.98
C THR A 518 -17.45 -4.81 -28.49
N TYR A 519 -16.57 -5.65 -29.09
CA TYR A 519 -16.41 -5.72 -30.53
C TYR A 519 -17.69 -6.19 -31.26
N ASP A 520 -18.41 -7.17 -30.68
CA ASP A 520 -19.72 -7.55 -31.21
C ASP A 520 -20.70 -6.38 -31.17
N ALA A 521 -20.74 -5.61 -30.08
CA ALA A 521 -21.59 -4.42 -29.97
C ALA A 521 -21.22 -3.33 -30.98
N LEU A 522 -19.94 -3.17 -31.33
CA LEU A 522 -19.45 -2.27 -32.38
C LEU A 522 -19.67 -2.80 -33.81
N GLY A 523 -20.14 -4.05 -33.95
CA GLY A 523 -20.29 -4.72 -35.23
C GLY A 523 -18.96 -5.21 -35.86
N ARG A 524 -17.88 -5.24 -35.07
CA ARG A 524 -16.57 -5.82 -35.39
C ARG A 524 -16.57 -7.33 -35.13
N VAL A 525 -17.45 -8.04 -35.87
CA VAL A 525 -17.76 -9.45 -35.60
C VAL A 525 -16.55 -10.34 -35.82
N GLU A 526 -15.73 -10.04 -36.84
CA GLU A 526 -14.53 -10.80 -37.15
C GLU A 526 -13.51 -10.73 -35.97
N ASP A 527 -13.30 -9.54 -35.39
CA ASP A 527 -12.38 -9.36 -34.25
C ASP A 527 -12.91 -10.06 -32.98
N ALA A 528 -14.22 -10.02 -32.77
CA ALA A 528 -14.85 -10.74 -31.65
C ALA A 528 -14.70 -12.26 -31.78
N ILE A 529 -14.81 -12.81 -33.01
CA ILE A 529 -14.58 -14.22 -33.29
C ILE A 529 -13.14 -14.60 -33.00
N GLU A 530 -12.16 -13.82 -33.48
CA GLU A 530 -10.74 -14.08 -33.28
C GLU A 530 -10.37 -14.18 -31.78
N ILE A 531 -10.87 -13.24 -30.97
CA ILE A 531 -10.65 -13.28 -29.52
C ILE A 531 -11.27 -14.50 -28.88
N LEU A 532 -12.52 -14.85 -29.20
CA LEU A 532 -13.19 -15.99 -28.60
C LEU A 532 -12.54 -17.33 -29.01
N GLU A 533 -12.09 -17.46 -30.26
CA GLU A 533 -11.34 -18.63 -30.72
C GLU A 533 -10.03 -18.77 -29.94
N TYR A 534 -9.32 -17.67 -29.74
CA TYR A 534 -8.08 -17.63 -28.94
C TYR A 534 -8.32 -18.05 -27.48
N VAL A 535 -9.31 -17.46 -26.83
CA VAL A 535 -9.64 -17.77 -25.42
C VAL A 535 -10.07 -19.21 -25.24
N LEU A 536 -10.93 -19.73 -26.11
CA LEU A 536 -11.39 -21.12 -26.04
C LEU A 536 -10.21 -22.10 -26.19
N LYS A 537 -9.29 -21.80 -27.12
CA LYS A 537 -8.06 -22.59 -27.28
C LYS A 537 -7.20 -22.57 -26.02
N LEU A 538 -6.99 -21.41 -25.41
CA LEU A 538 -6.24 -21.29 -24.16
C LEU A 538 -6.88 -22.07 -23.00
N ARG A 539 -8.21 -21.99 -22.87
CA ARG A 539 -8.93 -22.72 -21.83
C ARG A 539 -8.83 -24.23 -22.04
N GLU A 540 -9.01 -24.69 -23.29
CA GLU A 540 -8.91 -26.12 -23.63
C GLU A 540 -7.51 -26.70 -23.34
N GLU A 541 -6.45 -25.97 -23.70
CA GLU A 541 -5.06 -26.40 -23.55
C GLU A 541 -4.54 -26.32 -22.10
N LYS A 542 -4.97 -25.34 -21.32
CA LYS A 542 -4.36 -24.99 -20.04
C LYS A 542 -5.27 -25.21 -18.81
N LEU A 543 -6.56 -24.98 -18.94
CA LEU A 543 -7.50 -24.98 -17.82
C LEU A 543 -8.49 -26.16 -17.86
N GLY A 544 -8.60 -26.84 -19.00
CA GLY A 544 -9.58 -27.87 -19.22
C GLY A 544 -10.99 -27.36 -19.54
N THR A 545 -11.86 -28.25 -20.00
CA THR A 545 -13.20 -27.91 -20.51
C THR A 545 -14.30 -27.94 -19.43
N ALA A 546 -13.94 -28.19 -18.18
CA ALA A 546 -14.90 -28.31 -17.08
C ALA A 546 -15.37 -26.95 -16.48
N ASN A 547 -14.84 -25.84 -16.97
CA ASN A 547 -15.22 -24.51 -16.50
C ASN A 547 -16.56 -24.09 -17.16
N PRO A 548 -17.54 -23.59 -16.40
CA PRO A 548 -18.84 -23.13 -16.93
C PRO A 548 -18.70 -22.01 -17.96
N ASP A 549 -17.69 -21.16 -17.84
CA ASP A 549 -17.40 -20.09 -18.80
C ASP A 549 -17.06 -20.60 -20.19
N PHE A 550 -16.47 -21.80 -20.30
CA PHE A 550 -16.11 -22.42 -21.57
C PHE A 550 -17.34 -22.69 -22.45
N ASP A 551 -18.41 -23.22 -21.88
CA ASP A 551 -19.63 -23.52 -22.61
C ASP A 551 -20.35 -22.23 -23.06
N ASP A 552 -20.35 -21.20 -22.22
CA ASP A 552 -20.97 -19.90 -22.55
C ASP A 552 -20.21 -19.20 -23.69
N GLU A 553 -18.86 -19.18 -23.62
CA GLU A 553 -18.02 -18.59 -24.68
C GLU A 553 -18.12 -19.36 -26.00
N LYS A 554 -18.19 -20.71 -25.93
CA LYS A 554 -18.37 -21.56 -27.09
C LYS A 554 -19.73 -21.36 -27.77
N LYS A 555 -20.79 -21.19 -26.97
CA LYS A 555 -22.13 -20.88 -27.48
C LYS A 555 -22.14 -19.54 -28.17
N ARG A 556 -21.50 -18.52 -27.56
CA ARG A 556 -21.41 -17.18 -28.13
C ARG A 556 -20.63 -17.18 -29.45
N LEU A 557 -19.49 -17.90 -29.50
CA LEU A 557 -18.72 -18.05 -30.75
C LEU A 557 -19.59 -18.69 -31.85
N ALA A 558 -20.37 -19.73 -31.54
CA ALA A 558 -21.25 -20.37 -32.52
C ALA A 558 -22.33 -19.40 -33.03
N GLU A 559 -22.88 -18.53 -32.17
CA GLU A 559 -23.83 -17.48 -32.56
C GLU A 559 -23.20 -16.45 -33.48
N LEU A 560 -22.00 -15.95 -33.16
CA LEU A 560 -21.25 -14.98 -33.97
C LEU A 560 -20.87 -15.55 -35.33
N LEU A 561 -20.37 -16.80 -35.40
CA LEU A 561 -20.06 -17.47 -36.65
C LEU A 561 -21.31 -17.62 -37.56
N LYS A 562 -22.47 -17.90 -36.97
CA LYS A 562 -23.73 -17.96 -37.70
C LYS A 562 -24.16 -16.58 -38.23
N GLU A 563 -23.94 -15.51 -37.45
CA GLU A 563 -24.22 -14.15 -37.89
C GLU A 563 -23.26 -13.69 -38.98
N ALA A 564 -21.95 -13.95 -38.86
CA ALA A 564 -20.94 -13.68 -39.86
C ALA A 564 -21.23 -14.40 -41.20
N GLY A 565 -21.61 -15.67 -41.12
CA GLY A 565 -22.04 -16.45 -42.27
C GLY A 565 -23.26 -15.85 -42.98
N LYS A 566 -24.25 -15.36 -42.21
CA LYS A 566 -25.41 -14.65 -42.75
C LYS A 566 -25.04 -13.30 -43.39
N SER A 567 -24.10 -12.55 -42.77
CA SER A 567 -23.62 -11.29 -43.29
C SER A 567 -22.83 -11.46 -44.61
N ARG A 568 -21.94 -12.46 -44.68
CA ARG A 568 -21.20 -12.83 -45.91
C ARG A 568 -22.16 -13.22 -47.02
N ASN A 569 -23.19 -14.03 -46.72
CA ASN A 569 -24.22 -14.41 -47.70
C ASN A 569 -25.08 -13.20 -48.15
N LYS A 570 -25.35 -12.22 -47.26
CA LYS A 570 -26.03 -10.98 -47.63
C LYS A 570 -25.16 -10.09 -48.51
N LYS A 571 -23.86 -9.96 -48.20
CA LYS A 571 -22.91 -9.22 -49.05
C LYS A 571 -22.75 -9.87 -50.43
N ALA A 572 -22.66 -11.21 -50.48
CA ALA A 572 -22.62 -11.95 -51.72
C ALA A 572 -23.90 -11.74 -52.59
N LYS A 573 -25.08 -11.88 -51.94
CA LYS A 573 -26.37 -11.60 -52.60
C LYS A 573 -26.54 -10.12 -52.97
N SER A 574 -25.96 -9.17 -52.22
CA SER A 574 -25.95 -7.75 -52.57
C SER A 574 -25.05 -7.46 -53.77
N LEU A 575 -23.92 -8.17 -53.91
CA LEU A 575 -23.08 -8.12 -55.08
C LEU A 575 -23.77 -8.73 -56.30
N GLU A 576 -24.45 -9.87 -56.14
CA GLU A 576 -25.27 -10.49 -57.20
C GLU A 576 -26.42 -9.56 -57.62
N ASN A 577 -27.07 -8.84 -56.67
CA ASN A 577 -28.12 -7.88 -56.95
C ASN A 577 -27.62 -6.56 -57.59
N LEU A 578 -26.34 -6.23 -57.45
CA LEU A 578 -25.70 -5.13 -58.18
C LEU A 578 -25.37 -5.53 -59.64
N ILE A 579 -25.28 -6.83 -59.88
CA ILE A 579 -25.08 -7.41 -61.23
C ILE A 579 -26.43 -7.63 -61.93
N ASP A 580 -27.59 -7.76 -61.17
CA ASP A 580 -28.92 -7.97 -61.73
C ASP A 580 -29.96 -6.97 -61.10
N PRO A 581 -30.41 -5.92 -61.84
CA PRO A 581 -31.20 -4.81 -61.27
C PRO A 581 -32.71 -5.11 -61.02
N SER A 582 -33.17 -6.36 -61.03
CA SER A 582 -34.62 -6.65 -61.10
C SER A 582 -35.34 -7.07 -59.82
N SER A 583 -34.78 -6.98 -58.60
CA SER A 583 -35.49 -7.38 -57.38
C SER A 583 -35.56 -6.29 -56.30
N LYS A 584 -36.74 -5.62 -56.24
CA LYS A 584 -37.11 -4.77 -55.07
C LYS A 584 -37.70 -5.65 -53.95
N THR A 585 -37.15 -5.64 -52.74
CA THR A 585 -37.87 -6.11 -51.55
C THR A 585 -37.53 -5.29 -50.32
N THR A 586 -38.54 -5.10 -49.51
CA THR A 586 -38.78 -4.19 -48.39
C THR A 586 -37.92 -4.45 -47.15
N LYS A 587 -37.45 -3.36 -46.55
CA LYS A 587 -36.79 -3.35 -45.21
C LYS A 587 -37.76 -3.61 -44.07
N LYS A 588 -37.37 -4.48 -43.16
CA LYS A 588 -37.87 -4.52 -41.76
C LYS A 588 -36.69 -4.26 -40.85
N GLU A 589 -36.74 -3.15 -40.11
CA GLU A 589 -35.83 -2.84 -39.00
C GLU A 589 -36.25 -3.62 -37.75
N THR A 590 -35.35 -4.34 -37.15
CA THR A 590 -35.52 -4.94 -35.83
C THR A 590 -34.56 -4.25 -34.86
N SER A 591 -35.11 -3.48 -33.94
CA SER A 591 -34.36 -2.94 -32.79
C SER A 591 -33.96 -4.09 -31.86
N ARG A 592 -32.64 -4.25 -31.63
CA ARG A 592 -32.10 -5.19 -30.66
C ARG A 592 -32.16 -4.60 -29.24
N LYS A 593 -32.69 -5.36 -28.28
CA LYS A 593 -32.62 -5.04 -26.85
C LYS A 593 -31.23 -5.42 -26.31
N TRP A 594 -30.56 -4.48 -25.66
CA TRP A 594 -29.20 -4.57 -25.10
C TRP A 594 -29.01 -5.58 -23.96
N SER A 595 -30.08 -6.18 -23.44
CA SER A 595 -30.05 -7.13 -22.34
C SER A 595 -29.40 -8.51 -22.62
N ALA A 596 -28.85 -8.70 -23.85
CA ALA A 596 -28.26 -9.98 -24.28
C ALA A 596 -26.72 -10.03 -24.21
N PHE A 597 -26.07 -8.91 -23.88
CA PHE A 597 -24.60 -8.87 -23.81
C PHE A 597 -24.15 -9.20 -22.38
N GLY A 598 -23.55 -10.36 -22.19
CA GLY A 598 -23.05 -10.83 -20.91
C GLY A 598 -21.69 -10.22 -20.56
N PHE A 599 -21.71 -9.00 -20.03
CA PHE A 599 -20.52 -8.41 -19.41
C PHE A 599 -20.34 -8.97 -18.01
N ARG A 600 -19.09 -9.24 -17.61
CA ARG A 600 -18.71 -9.75 -16.29
C ARG A 600 -17.91 -8.69 -15.53
N SER A 601 -18.33 -8.46 -14.31
CA SER A 601 -17.62 -7.62 -13.32
C SER A 601 -16.62 -8.44 -12.52
#